data_535c57ecc2c4dd7b46049f51c008b154
#
_entry.id   535c57ecc2c4dd7b46049f51c008b154
#
_cell.length_a   1.000
_cell.length_b   1.000
_cell.length_c   1.000
_cell.angle_alpha   90.00
_cell.angle_beta   90.00
_cell.angle_gamma   90.00
#
_symmetry.space_group_name_H-M   'P 1'
#
loop_
_entity.id
_entity.type
_entity.pdbx_description
1 polymer ?
#
loop_
_entity_poly.entity_id
_entity_poly.type
_entity_poly.pdbx_seq_one_letter_code
_entity_poly.pdbx_strand_id
1 'polypeptide(L)'
;GGIALQALILLPALHKAGLNFRFRFKPRHPAVKHLIRLSGWTFGYVMANQVTVIVVKNLAEPGSGGQDAFTKATTFFYFPHGLLAMSIATTFIPEMARAVARRDRDAFVERTAFGLRLVGLLTFPAAFAFLVMSRPIIGALLQHGEFTASAATTTSRALAGLSLGLVGYSIYLFALRGFYAHQDTRTPFLINLVQNV
;
A
#
# COMPACT_ATOMS: atom_id res chain seq x y z
N GLY A 1 -20.82 5.07 11.18
CA GLY A 1 -21.07 6.49 11.53
C GLY A 1 -19.98 7.44 11.10
N GLY A 2 -18.68 7.15 11.35
CA GLY A 2 -17.58 8.09 11.15
C GLY A 2 -17.37 8.56 9.70
N ILE A 3 -17.48 7.65 8.71
CA ILE A 3 -17.33 8.00 7.29
C ILE A 3 -18.44 8.96 6.81
N ALA A 4 -19.68 8.78 7.27
CA ALA A 4 -20.78 9.67 6.93
C ALA A 4 -20.59 11.06 7.55
N LEU A 5 -20.12 11.13 8.79
CA LEU A 5 -19.80 12.40 9.45
C LEU A 5 -18.68 13.15 8.74
N GLN A 6 -17.63 12.43 8.32
CA GLN A 6 -16.51 13.00 7.57
C GLN A 6 -16.96 13.55 6.20
N ALA A 7 -17.87 12.86 5.52
CA ALA A 7 -18.45 13.35 4.26
C ALA A 7 -19.31 14.61 4.48
N LEU A 8 -20.10 14.66 5.58
CA LEU A 8 -20.94 15.82 5.91
C LEU A 8 -20.09 17.07 6.25
N ILE A 9 -18.97 16.91 6.95
CA ILE A 9 -18.05 18.01 7.27
C ILE A 9 -17.40 18.62 6.00
N LEU A 10 -17.24 17.84 4.94
CA LEU A 10 -16.68 18.31 3.67
C LEU A 10 -17.68 19.11 2.82
N LEU A 11 -18.99 18.92 3.02
CA LEU A 11 -20.03 19.60 2.21
C LEU A 11 -19.92 21.13 2.21
N PRO A 12 -19.75 21.84 3.35
CA PRO A 12 -19.65 23.30 3.35
C PRO A 12 -18.38 23.79 2.66
N ALA A 13 -17.27 23.04 2.73
CA ALA A 13 -16.04 23.38 2.03
C ALA A 13 -16.21 23.24 0.51
N LEU A 14 -16.92 22.21 0.06
CA LEU A 14 -17.24 22.00 -1.36
C LEU A 14 -18.18 23.07 -1.91
N HIS A 15 -19.17 23.50 -1.13
CA HIS A 15 -20.05 24.62 -1.50
C HIS A 15 -19.27 25.93 -1.65
N LYS A 16 -18.34 26.24 -0.74
CA LYS A 16 -17.45 27.41 -0.83
C LYS A 16 -16.51 27.35 -2.04
N ALA A 17 -16.13 26.15 -2.48
CA ALA A 17 -15.33 25.93 -3.68
C ALA A 17 -16.14 26.04 -5.00
N GLY A 18 -17.42 26.45 -4.94
CA GLY A 18 -18.27 26.62 -6.12
C GLY A 18 -18.82 25.33 -6.72
N LEU A 19 -18.67 24.19 -6.06
CA LEU A 19 -19.21 22.91 -6.49
C LEU A 19 -20.68 22.78 -6.10
N ASN A 20 -21.56 23.02 -7.04
CA ASN A 20 -23.00 22.76 -6.88
C ASN A 20 -23.29 21.30 -7.22
N PHE A 21 -23.56 20.50 -6.20
CA PHE A 21 -23.99 19.11 -6.37
C PHE A 21 -25.41 19.07 -6.99
N ARG A 22 -25.50 18.82 -8.29
CA ARG A 22 -26.74 18.41 -8.94
C ARG A 22 -26.68 16.92 -9.16
N PHE A 23 -27.44 16.17 -8.38
CA PHE A 23 -27.53 14.71 -8.55
C PHE A 23 -28.22 14.41 -9.90
N ARG A 24 -27.43 14.03 -10.91
CA ARG A 24 -27.93 13.57 -12.20
C ARG A 24 -27.52 12.12 -12.42
N PHE A 25 -28.44 11.21 -12.22
CA PHE A 25 -28.22 9.79 -12.46
C PHE A 25 -28.22 9.51 -13.97
N LYS A 26 -27.04 9.41 -14.56
CA LYS A 26 -26.86 9.04 -15.99
C LYS A 26 -25.94 7.82 -16.10
N PRO A 27 -26.43 6.58 -15.89
CA PRO A 27 -25.61 5.37 -15.87
C PRO A 27 -24.95 5.03 -17.21
N ARG A 28 -25.51 5.54 -18.31
CA ARG A 28 -24.98 5.31 -19.68
C ARG A 28 -23.95 6.34 -20.14
N HIS A 29 -23.59 7.32 -19.28
CA HIS A 29 -22.57 8.31 -19.65
C HIS A 29 -21.21 7.63 -19.88
N PRO A 30 -20.41 8.03 -20.93
CA PRO A 30 -19.10 7.45 -21.22
C PRO A 30 -18.15 7.44 -20.04
N ALA A 31 -18.13 8.51 -19.23
CA ALA A 31 -17.35 8.59 -18.01
C ALA A 31 -17.73 7.52 -16.98
N VAL A 32 -19.02 7.18 -16.87
CA VAL A 32 -19.48 6.12 -15.94
C VAL A 32 -18.99 4.75 -16.42
N LYS A 33 -19.08 4.47 -17.73
CA LYS A 33 -18.51 3.23 -18.28
C LYS A 33 -17.02 3.11 -18.06
N HIS A 34 -16.27 4.21 -18.20
CA HIS A 34 -14.84 4.25 -17.96
C HIS A 34 -14.53 3.97 -16.48
N LEU A 35 -15.24 4.60 -15.54
CA LEU A 35 -15.12 4.36 -14.10
C LEU A 35 -15.43 2.91 -13.72
N ILE A 36 -16.51 2.33 -14.24
CA ILE A 36 -16.87 0.93 -13.98
C ILE A 36 -15.76 -0.02 -14.47
N ARG A 37 -15.18 0.24 -15.64
CA ARG A 37 -14.08 -0.57 -16.17
C ARG A 37 -12.83 -0.48 -15.26
N LEU A 38 -12.44 0.72 -14.86
CA LEU A 38 -11.31 0.94 -13.94
C LEU A 38 -11.56 0.27 -12.58
N SER A 39 -12.77 0.46 -12.03
CA SER A 39 -13.17 -0.13 -10.76
C SER A 39 -13.20 -1.65 -10.82
N GLY A 40 -13.61 -2.25 -11.93
CA GLY A 40 -13.62 -3.70 -12.11
C GLY A 40 -12.23 -4.32 -12.00
N TRP A 41 -11.24 -3.74 -12.66
CA TRP A 41 -9.84 -4.20 -12.55
C TRP A 41 -9.27 -3.99 -11.15
N THR A 42 -9.56 -2.84 -10.53
CA THR A 42 -9.16 -2.56 -9.15
C THR A 42 -9.81 -3.52 -8.16
N PHE A 43 -11.08 -3.87 -8.36
CA PHE A 43 -11.78 -4.86 -7.55
C PHE A 43 -11.14 -6.25 -7.68
N GLY A 44 -10.81 -6.69 -8.90
CA GLY A 44 -10.07 -7.93 -9.14
C GLY A 44 -8.71 -7.95 -8.41
N TYR A 45 -7.98 -6.84 -8.46
CA TYR A 45 -6.73 -6.68 -7.72
C TYR A 45 -6.93 -6.88 -6.20
N VAL A 46 -7.92 -6.24 -5.61
CA VAL A 46 -8.24 -6.39 -4.18
C VAL A 46 -8.63 -7.82 -3.85
N MET A 47 -9.45 -8.47 -4.68
CA MET A 47 -9.86 -9.86 -4.47
C MET A 47 -8.66 -10.83 -4.49
N ALA A 48 -7.74 -10.69 -5.45
CA ALA A 48 -6.53 -11.50 -5.51
C ALA A 48 -5.67 -11.35 -4.23
N ASN A 49 -5.49 -10.12 -3.76
CA ASN A 49 -4.78 -9.88 -2.49
C ASN A 49 -5.50 -10.50 -1.28
N GLN A 50 -6.83 -10.46 -1.22
CA GLN A 50 -7.57 -11.07 -0.11
C GLN A 50 -7.41 -12.59 -0.08
N VAL A 51 -7.41 -13.24 -1.24
CA VAL A 51 -7.13 -14.69 -1.33
C VAL A 51 -5.74 -14.99 -0.77
N THR A 52 -4.71 -14.25 -1.17
CA THR A 52 -3.35 -14.42 -0.66
C THR A 52 -3.27 -14.24 0.85
N VAL A 53 -3.94 -13.22 1.41
CA VAL A 53 -3.98 -12.99 2.87
C VAL A 53 -4.63 -14.18 3.60
N ILE A 54 -5.71 -14.74 3.05
CA ILE A 54 -6.39 -15.91 3.62
C ILE A 54 -5.46 -17.13 3.60
N VAL A 55 -4.80 -17.38 2.46
CA VAL A 55 -3.85 -18.49 2.31
C VAL A 55 -2.70 -18.38 3.32
N VAL A 56 -2.06 -17.20 3.39
CA VAL A 56 -0.95 -16.95 4.32
C VAL A 56 -1.38 -17.13 5.77
N LYS A 57 -2.56 -16.64 6.15
CA LYS A 57 -3.10 -16.81 7.51
C LYS A 57 -3.38 -18.26 7.85
N ASN A 58 -3.88 -19.06 6.91
CA ASN A 58 -4.11 -20.47 7.13
C ASN A 58 -2.79 -21.25 7.26
N LEU A 59 -1.76 -20.89 6.48
CA LEU A 59 -0.42 -21.48 6.59
C LEU A 59 0.29 -21.10 7.90
N ALA A 60 -0.07 -19.99 8.52
CA ALA A 60 0.49 -19.54 9.80
C ALA A 60 -0.06 -20.32 11.02
N GLU A 61 -0.61 -21.50 10.82
CA GLU A 61 -1.14 -22.43 11.83
C GLU A 61 -2.09 -21.79 12.86
N PRO A 62 -3.40 -21.79 12.57
CA PRO A 62 -4.40 -21.27 13.50
C PRO A 62 -4.32 -21.96 14.87
N GLY A 63 -4.24 -21.18 15.95
CA GLY A 63 -4.18 -21.70 17.33
C GLY A 63 -2.77 -21.89 17.90
N SER A 64 -1.71 -21.87 17.07
CA SER A 64 -0.30 -21.95 17.53
C SER A 64 0.31 -20.63 17.97
N GLY A 65 -0.43 -19.49 17.83
CA GLY A 65 0.10 -18.14 17.98
C GLY A 65 0.81 -17.59 16.73
N GLY A 66 0.96 -18.41 15.69
CA GLY A 66 1.61 -18.01 14.43
C GLY A 66 0.88 -16.88 13.71
N GLN A 67 -0.45 -16.91 13.66
CA GLN A 67 -1.26 -15.83 13.07
C GLN A 67 -1.09 -14.50 13.78
N ASP A 68 -1.03 -14.52 15.11
CA ASP A 68 -0.84 -13.32 15.92
C ASP A 68 0.57 -12.75 15.73
N ALA A 69 1.58 -13.62 15.73
CA ALA A 69 2.97 -13.26 15.45
C ALA A 69 3.12 -12.64 14.04
N PHE A 70 2.50 -13.24 13.01
CA PHE A 70 2.51 -12.72 11.66
C PHE A 70 1.81 -11.35 11.56
N THR A 71 0.66 -11.18 12.21
CA THR A 71 -0.10 -9.92 12.22
C THR A 71 0.71 -8.80 12.86
N LYS A 72 1.36 -9.07 14.00
CA LYS A 72 2.24 -8.10 14.67
C LYS A 72 3.46 -7.78 13.81
N ALA A 73 4.14 -8.80 13.27
CA ALA A 73 5.28 -8.60 12.38
C ALA A 73 4.91 -7.76 11.15
N THR A 74 3.76 -8.00 10.54
CA THR A 74 3.25 -7.24 9.39
C THR A 74 2.99 -5.77 9.76
N THR A 75 2.51 -5.48 10.96
CA THR A 75 2.33 -4.10 11.44
C THR A 75 3.67 -3.35 11.47
N PHE A 76 4.74 -3.98 12.00
CA PHE A 76 6.08 -3.39 11.99
C PHE A 76 6.64 -3.27 10.57
N PHE A 77 6.39 -4.24 9.73
CA PHE A 77 6.80 -4.21 8.32
C PHE A 77 6.21 -3.01 7.56
N TYR A 78 4.93 -2.69 7.79
CA TYR A 78 4.28 -1.56 7.15
C TYR A 78 4.71 -0.20 7.70
N PHE A 79 5.30 -0.13 8.89
CA PHE A 79 5.68 1.14 9.50
C PHE A 79 6.72 1.93 8.66
N PRO A 80 7.90 1.37 8.29
CA PRO A 80 8.84 2.10 7.42
C PRO A 80 8.27 2.37 6.04
N HIS A 81 7.50 1.42 5.46
CA HIS A 81 6.84 1.64 4.19
C HIS A 81 5.88 2.83 4.26
N GLY A 82 5.01 2.87 5.26
CA GLY A 82 4.05 3.97 5.44
C GLY A 82 4.71 5.31 5.70
N LEU A 83 5.75 5.33 6.52
CA LEU A 83 6.44 6.57 6.86
C LEU A 83 7.30 7.11 5.70
N LEU A 84 8.08 6.25 5.06
CA LEU A 84 9.07 6.66 4.06
C LEU A 84 8.49 6.60 2.63
N ALA A 85 8.05 5.43 2.19
CA ALA A 85 7.63 5.24 0.80
C ALA A 85 6.35 6.01 0.48
N MET A 86 5.38 6.09 1.40
CA MET A 86 4.16 6.86 1.19
C MET A 86 4.40 8.36 1.20
N SER A 87 5.32 8.88 2.04
CA SER A 87 5.69 10.29 2.02
C SER A 87 6.32 10.70 0.69
N ILE A 88 7.21 9.87 0.15
CA ILE A 88 7.80 10.06 -1.17
C ILE A 88 6.69 9.99 -2.24
N ALA A 89 5.84 8.98 -2.19
CA ALA A 89 4.77 8.81 -3.17
C ALA A 89 3.84 10.02 -3.22
N THR A 90 3.40 10.54 -2.07
CA THR A 90 2.51 11.73 -2.02
C THR A 90 3.14 12.98 -2.64
N THR A 91 4.46 13.10 -2.60
CA THR A 91 5.18 14.21 -3.23
C THR A 91 5.27 14.03 -4.74
N PHE A 92 5.60 12.82 -5.21
CA PHE A 92 5.86 12.58 -6.64
C PHE A 92 4.61 12.26 -7.47
N ILE A 93 3.53 11.72 -6.87
CA ILE A 93 2.29 11.41 -7.59
C ILE A 93 1.73 12.61 -8.37
N PRO A 94 1.58 13.83 -7.77
CA PRO A 94 1.09 14.98 -8.51
C PRO A 94 2.02 15.40 -9.66
N GLU A 95 3.33 15.29 -9.49
CA GLU A 95 4.32 15.63 -10.53
C GLU A 95 4.24 14.65 -11.70
N MET A 96 4.16 13.34 -11.42
CA MET A 96 3.97 12.31 -12.43
C MET A 96 2.65 12.50 -13.20
N ALA A 97 1.55 12.79 -12.50
CA ALA A 97 0.26 13.05 -13.11
C ALA A 97 0.28 14.30 -14.02
N ARG A 98 0.99 15.38 -13.61
CA ARG A 98 1.18 16.58 -14.46
C ARG A 98 2.01 16.26 -15.70
N ALA A 99 3.08 15.49 -15.59
CA ALA A 99 3.89 15.07 -16.72
C ALA A 99 3.06 14.26 -17.73
N VAL A 100 2.25 13.31 -17.26
CA VAL A 100 1.33 12.55 -18.11
C VAL A 100 0.31 13.47 -18.81
N ALA A 101 -0.31 14.40 -18.07
CA ALA A 101 -1.27 15.34 -18.64
C ALA A 101 -0.67 16.26 -19.71
N ARG A 102 0.60 16.62 -19.58
CA ARG A 102 1.37 17.41 -20.56
C ARG A 102 1.95 16.57 -21.70
N ARG A 103 1.81 15.24 -21.65
CA ARG A 103 2.44 14.29 -22.57
C ARG A 103 3.98 14.39 -22.59
N ASP A 104 4.58 14.82 -21.48
CA ASP A 104 6.00 14.95 -21.27
C ASP A 104 6.54 13.63 -20.71
N ARG A 105 7.00 12.77 -21.63
CA ARG A 105 7.51 11.44 -21.29
C ARG A 105 8.82 11.52 -20.51
N ASP A 106 9.69 12.46 -20.86
CA ASP A 106 11.02 12.57 -20.26
C ASP A 106 10.90 13.02 -18.80
N ALA A 107 10.09 14.03 -18.53
CA ALA A 107 9.77 14.44 -17.17
C ALA A 107 9.12 13.31 -16.36
N PHE A 108 8.21 12.52 -16.96
CA PHE A 108 7.58 11.38 -16.28
C PHE A 108 8.61 10.32 -15.89
N VAL A 109 9.50 9.94 -16.81
CA VAL A 109 10.55 8.94 -16.58
C VAL A 109 11.53 9.42 -15.52
N GLU A 110 11.98 10.67 -15.59
CA GLU A 110 12.90 11.27 -14.63
C GLU A 110 12.33 11.26 -13.23
N ARG A 111 11.07 11.75 -13.04
CA ARG A 111 10.40 11.79 -11.73
C ARG A 111 10.15 10.40 -11.16
N THR A 112 9.72 9.47 -12.01
CA THR A 112 9.50 8.09 -11.59
C THR A 112 10.81 7.43 -11.17
N ALA A 113 11.86 7.55 -11.96
CA ALA A 113 13.17 6.97 -11.65
C ALA A 113 13.79 7.56 -10.37
N PHE A 114 13.68 8.88 -10.18
CA PHE A 114 14.17 9.53 -8.97
C PHE A 114 13.37 9.07 -7.73
N GLY A 115 12.04 9.02 -7.82
CA GLY A 115 11.20 8.53 -6.73
C GLY A 115 11.49 7.07 -6.36
N LEU A 116 11.69 6.19 -7.36
CA LEU A 116 12.06 4.78 -7.13
C LEU A 116 13.41 4.65 -6.42
N ARG A 117 14.41 5.46 -6.82
CA ARG A 117 15.73 5.48 -6.17
C ARG A 117 15.62 5.93 -4.71
N LEU A 118 14.84 6.99 -4.43
CA LEU A 118 14.63 7.48 -3.07
C LEU A 118 13.92 6.45 -2.19
N VAL A 119 12.85 5.82 -2.71
CA VAL A 119 12.14 4.75 -1.99
C VAL A 119 13.10 3.61 -1.66
N GLY A 120 13.87 3.12 -2.64
CA GLY A 120 14.84 2.05 -2.43
C GLY A 120 15.91 2.44 -1.40
N LEU A 121 16.49 3.63 -1.56
CA LEU A 121 17.58 4.12 -0.68
C LEU A 121 17.12 4.26 0.78
N LEU A 122 15.92 4.79 1.01
CA LEU A 122 15.42 5.04 2.37
C LEU A 122 14.81 3.79 3.02
N THR A 123 14.21 2.89 2.24
CA THR A 123 13.66 1.64 2.80
C THR A 123 14.72 0.56 3.02
N PHE A 124 15.86 0.60 2.31
CA PHE A 124 16.95 -0.36 2.45
C PHE A 124 17.54 -0.41 3.87
N PRO A 125 17.93 0.72 4.49
CA PRO A 125 18.43 0.71 5.87
C PRO A 125 17.41 0.17 6.87
N ALA A 126 16.11 0.49 6.67
CA ALA A 126 15.02 -0.02 7.52
C ALA A 126 14.86 -1.54 7.38
N ALA A 127 14.93 -2.06 6.14
CA ALA A 127 14.91 -3.49 5.88
C ALA A 127 16.09 -4.22 6.53
N PHE A 128 17.28 -3.66 6.41
CA PHE A 128 18.49 -4.19 7.02
C PHE A 128 18.41 -4.17 8.57
N ALA A 129 17.91 -3.07 9.14
CA ALA A 129 17.69 -2.96 10.58
C ALA A 129 16.70 -4.03 11.09
N PHE A 130 15.59 -4.26 10.38
CA PHE A 130 14.64 -5.30 10.76
C PHE A 130 15.20 -6.71 10.55
N LEU A 131 16.03 -6.93 9.53
CA LEU A 131 16.68 -8.23 9.35
C LEU A 131 17.61 -8.59 10.51
N VAL A 132 18.45 -7.64 10.94
CA VAL A 132 19.49 -7.87 11.94
C VAL A 132 18.94 -7.65 13.37
N MET A 133 18.10 -6.65 13.57
CA MET A 133 17.64 -6.19 14.89
C MET A 133 16.19 -6.56 15.20
N SER A 134 15.55 -7.46 14.44
CA SER A 134 14.16 -7.85 14.68
C SER A 134 13.90 -8.32 16.11
N ARG A 135 14.81 -9.15 16.66
CA ARG A 135 14.66 -9.68 18.02
C ARG A 135 14.75 -8.60 19.12
N PRO A 136 15.78 -7.73 19.16
CA PRO A 136 15.83 -6.64 20.15
C PRO A 136 14.69 -5.63 19.97
N ILE A 137 14.27 -5.33 18.73
CA ILE A 137 13.14 -4.42 18.44
C ILE A 137 11.84 -4.98 19.00
N ILE A 138 11.51 -6.22 18.66
CA ILE A 138 10.28 -6.87 19.13
C ILE A 138 10.33 -7.09 20.65
N GLY A 139 11.48 -7.48 21.19
CA GLY A 139 11.67 -7.66 22.62
C GLY A 139 11.46 -6.35 23.39
N ALA A 140 12.10 -5.26 22.96
CA ALA A 140 11.98 -3.97 23.63
C ALA A 140 10.56 -3.36 23.54
N LEU A 141 9.85 -3.58 22.43
CA LEU A 141 8.56 -2.93 22.18
C LEU A 141 7.35 -3.77 22.60
N LEU A 142 7.42 -5.09 22.53
CA LEU A 142 6.26 -5.95 22.76
C LEU A 142 6.42 -6.91 23.95
N GLN A 143 7.64 -7.23 24.41
CA GLN A 143 7.85 -8.21 25.46
C GLN A 143 7.51 -7.64 26.84
N HIS A 144 6.21 -7.36 27.06
CA HIS A 144 5.66 -6.84 28.32
C HIS A 144 4.38 -7.60 28.68
N GLY A 145 4.12 -7.77 29.97
CA GLY A 145 2.91 -8.42 30.46
C GLY A 145 2.77 -9.86 29.96
N GLU A 146 1.68 -10.20 29.34
CA GLU A 146 1.37 -11.54 28.83
C GLU A 146 2.10 -11.93 27.53
N PHE A 147 2.81 -10.99 26.90
CA PHE A 147 3.55 -11.27 25.67
C PHE A 147 4.87 -12.00 25.99
N THR A 148 4.82 -13.31 25.87
CA THR A 148 5.91 -14.21 26.30
C THR A 148 7.16 -14.10 25.42
N ALA A 149 8.31 -14.55 25.94
CA ALA A 149 9.57 -14.62 25.19
C ALA A 149 9.49 -15.52 23.94
N SER A 150 8.67 -16.59 23.98
CA SER A 150 8.43 -17.45 22.83
C SER A 150 7.64 -16.73 21.73
N ALA A 151 6.58 -16.00 22.10
CA ALA A 151 5.82 -15.16 21.16
C ALA A 151 6.71 -14.06 20.53
N ALA A 152 7.57 -13.41 21.33
CA ALA A 152 8.54 -12.44 20.84
C ALA A 152 9.52 -13.07 19.82
N THR A 153 9.99 -14.29 20.08
CA THR A 153 10.90 -14.99 19.16
C THR A 153 10.21 -15.32 17.86
N THR A 154 8.98 -15.84 17.87
CA THR A 154 8.21 -16.17 16.67
C THR A 154 7.91 -14.90 15.86
N THR A 155 7.47 -13.83 16.51
CA THR A 155 7.20 -12.53 15.87
C THR A 155 8.47 -11.93 15.24
N SER A 156 9.62 -12.01 15.93
CA SER A 156 10.87 -11.48 15.39
C SER A 156 11.38 -12.26 14.17
N ARG A 157 11.21 -13.59 14.15
CA ARG A 157 11.53 -14.41 12.97
C ARG A 157 10.63 -14.06 11.78
N ALA A 158 9.34 -13.88 12.03
CA ALA A 158 8.41 -13.44 11.01
C ALA A 158 8.79 -12.05 10.45
N LEU A 159 9.15 -11.10 11.33
CA LEU A 159 9.60 -9.77 10.92
C LEU A 159 10.90 -9.82 10.11
N ALA A 160 11.89 -10.59 10.52
CA ALA A 160 13.13 -10.78 9.78
C ALA A 160 12.87 -11.37 8.38
N GLY A 161 12.00 -12.37 8.26
CA GLY A 161 11.60 -12.92 6.97
C GLY A 161 10.91 -11.90 6.07
N LEU A 162 9.94 -11.16 6.62
CA LEU A 162 9.23 -10.10 5.88
C LEU A 162 10.17 -8.97 5.42
N SER A 163 11.19 -8.64 6.23
CA SER A 163 12.12 -7.54 5.92
C SER A 163 12.87 -7.73 4.61
N LEU A 164 13.11 -8.96 4.18
CA LEU A 164 13.73 -9.27 2.89
C LEU A 164 12.89 -8.74 1.71
N GLY A 165 11.57 -8.71 1.88
CA GLY A 165 10.64 -8.18 0.87
C GLY A 165 10.37 -6.67 0.97
N LEU A 166 10.80 -5.97 2.04
CA LEU A 166 10.39 -4.60 2.33
C LEU A 166 10.75 -3.61 1.21
N VAL A 167 11.97 -3.69 0.71
CA VAL A 167 12.44 -2.80 -0.37
C VAL A 167 11.67 -3.07 -1.65
N GLY A 168 11.58 -4.35 -2.07
CA GLY A 168 10.85 -4.75 -3.27
C GLY A 168 9.37 -4.36 -3.21
N TYR A 169 8.73 -4.60 -2.08
CA TYR A 169 7.34 -4.20 -1.83
C TYR A 169 7.14 -2.68 -1.95
N SER A 170 8.03 -1.89 -1.35
CA SER A 170 7.96 -0.43 -1.38
C SER A 170 8.17 0.13 -2.79
N ILE A 171 9.14 -0.40 -3.53
CA ILE A 171 9.41 -0.08 -4.94
C ILE A 171 8.20 -0.45 -5.81
N TYR A 172 7.64 -1.65 -5.62
CA TYR A 172 6.46 -2.11 -6.33
C TYR A 172 5.26 -1.18 -6.13
N LEU A 173 4.93 -0.84 -4.87
CA LEU A 173 3.81 0.05 -4.58
C LEU A 173 4.01 1.47 -5.11
N PHE A 174 5.25 1.98 -5.13
CA PHE A 174 5.55 3.24 -5.78
C PHE A 174 5.38 3.16 -7.30
N ALA A 175 5.89 2.11 -7.94
CA ALA A 175 5.75 1.89 -9.38
C ALA A 175 4.28 1.80 -9.82
N LEU A 176 3.40 1.18 -9.01
CA LEU A 176 1.96 1.16 -9.27
C LEU A 176 1.36 2.56 -9.44
N ARG A 177 1.89 3.57 -8.74
CA ARG A 177 1.42 4.96 -8.88
C ARG A 177 1.67 5.52 -10.27
N GLY A 178 2.75 5.08 -10.94
CA GLY A 178 3.02 5.41 -12.34
C GLY A 178 1.94 4.90 -13.29
N PHE A 179 1.50 3.65 -13.11
CA PHE A 179 0.39 3.09 -13.91
C PHE A 179 -0.92 3.83 -13.63
N TYR A 180 -1.21 4.16 -12.39
CA TYR A 180 -2.42 4.90 -12.03
C TYR A 180 -2.41 6.34 -12.58
N ALA A 181 -1.23 6.98 -12.70
CA ALA A 181 -1.11 8.28 -13.35
C ALA A 181 -1.53 8.22 -14.82
N HIS A 182 -1.32 7.09 -15.50
CA HIS A 182 -1.80 6.82 -16.87
C HIS A 182 -3.23 6.27 -16.94
N GLN A 183 -3.93 6.19 -15.80
CA GLN A 183 -5.26 5.55 -15.68
C GLN A 183 -5.27 4.08 -16.11
N ASP A 184 -4.11 3.42 -16.08
CA ASP A 184 -4.00 1.99 -16.34
C ASP A 184 -4.14 1.21 -15.03
N THR A 185 -5.25 0.51 -14.88
CA THR A 185 -5.52 -0.39 -13.76
C THR A 185 -5.43 -1.86 -14.16
N ARG A 186 -5.37 -2.14 -15.48
CA ARG A 186 -5.31 -3.49 -16.01
C ARG A 186 -3.94 -4.11 -15.80
N THR A 187 -2.88 -3.39 -16.16
CA THR A 187 -1.50 -3.87 -15.99
C THR A 187 -1.15 -4.18 -14.54
N PRO A 188 -1.45 -3.31 -13.55
CA PRO A 188 -1.32 -3.63 -12.13
C PRO A 188 -2.04 -4.90 -11.70
N PHE A 189 -3.28 -5.12 -12.16
CA PHE A 189 -4.04 -6.32 -11.86
C PHE A 189 -3.33 -7.60 -12.39
N LEU A 190 -2.89 -7.58 -13.65
CA LEU A 190 -2.21 -8.73 -14.26
C LEU A 190 -0.88 -9.05 -13.56
N ILE A 191 -0.09 -8.04 -13.22
CA ILE A 191 1.18 -8.20 -12.48
C ILE A 191 0.87 -8.80 -11.09
N ASN A 192 -0.14 -8.28 -10.40
CA ASN A 192 -0.55 -8.79 -9.09
C ASN A 192 -1.03 -10.22 -9.16
N LEU A 193 -1.77 -10.59 -10.21
CA LEU A 193 -2.23 -11.97 -10.40
C LEU A 193 -1.03 -12.93 -10.53
N VAL A 194 -0.02 -12.57 -11.33
CA VAL A 194 1.21 -13.36 -11.47
C VAL A 194 2.00 -13.45 -10.16
N GLN A 195 2.02 -12.36 -9.38
CA GLN A 195 2.73 -12.33 -8.09
C GLN A 195 2.07 -13.22 -7.03
N ASN A 196 0.75 -13.44 -7.10
CA ASN A 196 -0.02 -14.19 -6.11
C ASN A 196 -0.22 -15.67 -6.48
N VAL A 197 0.28 -16.13 -7.63
CA VAL A 197 0.33 -17.54 -8.06
C VAL A 197 1.67 -18.16 -7.71
#